data_01021a661858959d8931c5e0364cc788
#
_entry.id   01021a661858959d8931c5e0364cc788
#
_cell.length_a   1.000
_cell.length_b   1.000
_cell.length_c   1.000
_cell.angle_alpha   90.00
_cell.angle_beta   90.00
_cell.angle_gamma   90.00
#
_symmetry.space_group_name_H-M   'P 1'
#
loop_
_entity.id
_entity.type
_entity.pdbx_description
1 polymer ?
#
loop_
_entity_poly.entity_id
_entity_poly.type
_entity_poly.pdbx_seq_one_letter_code
_entity_poly.pdbx_strand_id
1 'polypeptide(L)'
;MMELNLQRQTVTVNEAVYSGAVEQPLECDVLLPDYCPDIQKILRCEVSPSPLSAPVSGEKLTVDGMAVVLYYLSEDGCLRHAEYKIPYTKTIELRSSPASPSVHVTQSIDYFNCRAVSPRRLDMRGAVSIQARVSSLCEEQIVCGADGAGMQFCSDRAENICYNALK
;
A
#
# COMPACT_ATOMS: atom_id res chain seq x y z
N MET A 1 -53.76 10.93 -2.36
CA MET A 1 -52.30 10.63 -2.18
C MET A 1 -51.58 11.44 -3.23
N MET A 2 -50.72 12.38 -2.83
CA MET A 2 -49.92 13.14 -3.81
C MET A 2 -48.75 12.23 -4.24
N GLU A 3 -48.68 11.87 -5.50
CA GLU A 3 -47.56 11.18 -6.08
C GLU A 3 -46.46 12.21 -6.43
N LEU A 4 -45.33 12.09 -5.79
CA LEU A 4 -44.12 12.86 -6.08
C LEU A 4 -43.33 12.09 -7.14
N ASN A 5 -43.14 12.68 -8.31
CA ASN A 5 -42.30 12.09 -9.36
C ASN A 5 -40.85 12.59 -9.21
N LEU A 6 -39.97 11.69 -8.81
CA LEU A 6 -38.54 12.00 -8.62
C LEU A 6 -37.77 11.80 -9.91
N GLN A 7 -37.14 12.88 -10.38
CA GLN A 7 -36.15 12.81 -11.47
C GLN A 7 -34.81 12.34 -10.92
N ARG A 8 -34.28 11.28 -11.50
CA ARG A 8 -32.99 10.69 -11.10
C ARG A 8 -32.00 10.78 -12.23
N GLN A 9 -30.73 11.03 -11.87
CA GLN A 9 -29.59 11.04 -12.78
C GLN A 9 -28.54 10.06 -12.27
N THR A 10 -27.97 9.27 -13.18
CA THR A 10 -26.84 8.42 -12.88
C THR A 10 -25.56 9.25 -12.94
N VAL A 11 -24.75 9.20 -11.89
CA VAL A 11 -23.45 9.84 -11.80
C VAL A 11 -22.39 8.80 -11.47
N THR A 12 -21.21 8.96 -12.05
CA THR A 12 -20.08 8.11 -11.71
C THR A 12 -19.33 8.72 -10.54
N VAL A 13 -19.19 7.96 -9.47
CA VAL A 13 -18.47 8.37 -8.25
C VAL A 13 -17.32 7.43 -7.98
N ASN A 14 -16.30 7.95 -7.31
CA ASN A 14 -15.14 7.15 -6.89
C ASN A 14 -15.33 6.74 -5.43
N GLU A 15 -15.66 5.48 -5.20
CA GLU A 15 -15.89 4.92 -3.87
C GLU A 15 -14.62 4.32 -3.29
N ALA A 16 -14.33 4.58 -2.01
CA ALA A 16 -13.23 3.97 -1.31
C ALA A 16 -13.60 2.56 -0.83
N VAL A 17 -13.04 1.55 -1.47
CA VAL A 17 -13.23 0.13 -1.12
C VAL A 17 -12.39 -0.26 0.09
N TYR A 18 -11.18 0.31 0.18
CA TYR A 18 -10.28 0.10 1.32
C TYR A 18 -9.42 1.33 1.56
N SER A 19 -9.20 1.68 2.82
CA SER A 19 -8.21 2.67 3.23
C SER A 19 -7.71 2.29 4.63
N GLY A 20 -6.44 1.95 4.74
CA GLY A 20 -5.85 1.54 6.01
C GLY A 20 -4.36 1.25 5.91
N ALA A 21 -3.78 0.98 7.07
CA ALA A 21 -2.41 0.55 7.22
C ALA A 21 -2.37 -0.84 7.85
N VAL A 22 -1.45 -1.67 7.37
CA VAL A 22 -1.18 -3.00 7.93
C VAL A 22 0.31 -3.18 8.11
N GLU A 23 0.70 -3.87 9.16
CA GLU A 23 2.09 -4.20 9.44
C GLU A 23 2.44 -5.59 8.88
N GLN A 24 3.63 -5.70 8.31
CA GLN A 24 4.22 -6.94 7.86
C GLN A 24 5.55 -7.17 8.57
N PRO A 25 5.64 -8.15 9.49
CA PRO A 25 6.90 -8.51 10.11
C PRO A 25 7.84 -9.15 9.08
N LEU A 26 9.12 -8.92 9.27
CA LEU A 26 10.20 -9.41 8.42
C LEU A 26 11.20 -10.16 9.29
N GLU A 27 11.45 -11.40 8.93
CA GLU A 27 12.50 -12.21 9.53
C GLU A 27 13.24 -12.94 8.41
N CYS A 28 14.56 -12.80 8.39
CA CYS A 28 15.40 -13.44 7.40
C CYS A 28 16.77 -13.78 7.96
N ASP A 29 17.13 -15.04 7.81
CA ASP A 29 18.50 -15.52 8.01
C ASP A 29 19.22 -15.55 6.67
N VAL A 30 20.32 -14.84 6.56
CA VAL A 30 21.10 -14.73 5.32
C VAL A 30 22.49 -15.28 5.56
N LEU A 31 22.93 -16.15 4.66
CA LEU A 31 24.32 -16.60 4.56
C LEU A 31 25.04 -15.78 3.49
N LEU A 32 26.21 -15.23 3.82
CA LEU A 32 27.05 -14.56 2.83
C LEU A 32 27.49 -15.56 1.75
N PRO A 33 27.42 -15.16 0.47
CA PRO A 33 27.97 -15.97 -0.62
C PRO A 33 29.46 -16.25 -0.44
N ASP A 34 29.93 -17.39 -0.94
CA ASP A 34 31.32 -17.84 -0.76
C ASP A 34 32.39 -16.90 -1.33
N TYR A 35 32.00 -16.08 -2.33
CA TYR A 35 32.88 -15.07 -2.91
C TYR A 35 32.97 -13.79 -2.07
N CYS A 36 32.18 -13.64 -1.02
CA CYS A 36 32.24 -12.53 -0.10
C CYS A 36 33.20 -12.86 1.06
N PRO A 37 34.14 -11.97 1.42
CA PRO A 37 34.98 -12.14 2.60
C PRO A 37 34.14 -12.05 3.88
N ASP A 38 34.68 -12.65 4.94
CA ASP A 38 33.99 -12.71 6.23
C ASP A 38 33.77 -11.33 6.85
N ILE A 39 32.68 -11.20 7.59
CA ILE A 39 32.29 -9.96 8.25
C ILE A 39 33.10 -9.81 9.54
N GLN A 40 33.86 -8.73 9.63
CA GLN A 40 34.42 -8.29 10.90
C GLN A 40 33.42 -7.45 11.70
N LYS A 41 32.74 -6.51 11.02
CA LYS A 41 31.77 -5.60 11.65
C LYS A 41 30.75 -5.08 10.65
N ILE A 42 29.48 -5.10 11.03
CA ILE A 42 28.42 -4.39 10.30
C ILE A 42 28.54 -2.89 10.60
N LEU A 43 28.58 -2.09 9.55
CA LEU A 43 28.65 -0.63 9.65
C LEU A 43 27.27 0.00 9.48
N ARG A 44 26.51 -0.47 8.49
CA ARG A 44 25.19 0.08 8.16
C ARG A 44 24.35 -0.95 7.42
N CYS A 45 23.06 -0.92 7.68
CA CYS A 45 22.08 -1.66 6.93
C CYS A 45 21.03 -0.67 6.41
N GLU A 46 20.90 -0.55 5.11
CA GLU A 46 19.89 0.29 4.46
C GLU A 46 18.78 -0.57 3.89
N VAL A 47 17.55 -0.18 4.15
CA VAL A 47 16.36 -0.89 3.71
C VAL A 47 15.55 0.03 2.84
N SER A 48 15.28 -0.40 1.62
CA SER A 48 14.40 0.30 0.68
C SER A 48 13.18 -0.55 0.40
N PRO A 49 12.05 -0.27 1.06
CA PRO A 49 10.80 -0.94 0.72
C PRO A 49 10.39 -0.46 -0.67
N SER A 50 10.20 -1.38 -1.57
CA SER A 50 9.71 -1.12 -2.92
C SER A 50 8.56 -2.05 -3.22
N PRO A 51 7.36 -1.54 -3.47
CA PRO A 51 6.28 -2.40 -3.93
C PRO A 51 6.65 -2.92 -5.33
N LEU A 52 6.88 -4.22 -5.44
CA LEU A 52 7.13 -4.87 -6.73
C LEU A 52 5.83 -4.99 -7.51
N SER A 53 4.73 -5.28 -6.83
CA SER A 53 3.40 -5.36 -7.40
C SER A 53 2.33 -5.17 -6.33
N ALA A 54 1.16 -4.71 -6.74
CA ALA A 54 -0.02 -4.59 -5.88
C ALA A 54 -1.29 -4.99 -6.65
N PRO A 55 -1.39 -6.26 -7.12
CA PRO A 55 -2.55 -6.73 -7.86
C PRO A 55 -3.77 -6.87 -6.94
N VAL A 56 -4.93 -6.49 -7.47
CA VAL A 56 -6.23 -6.78 -6.87
C VAL A 56 -6.85 -7.97 -7.58
N SER A 57 -7.25 -8.96 -6.82
CA SER A 57 -7.96 -10.15 -7.32
C SER A 57 -9.18 -10.42 -6.45
N GLY A 58 -10.37 -10.15 -7.01
CA GLY A 58 -11.61 -10.22 -6.25
C GLY A 58 -11.59 -9.25 -5.05
N GLU A 59 -11.73 -9.76 -3.86
CA GLU A 59 -11.73 -9.02 -2.60
C GLU A 59 -10.36 -8.99 -1.91
N LYS A 60 -9.27 -9.23 -2.66
CA LYS A 60 -7.92 -9.29 -2.11
C LYS A 60 -6.95 -8.40 -2.85
N LEU A 61 -6.22 -7.59 -2.09
CA LEU A 61 -5.04 -6.87 -2.54
C LEU A 61 -3.81 -7.60 -2.03
N THR A 62 -2.88 -7.91 -2.91
CA THR A 62 -1.60 -8.54 -2.57
C THR A 62 -0.46 -7.55 -2.78
N VAL A 63 0.40 -7.38 -1.80
CA VAL A 63 1.54 -6.45 -1.86
C VAL A 63 2.83 -7.22 -1.60
N ASP A 64 3.80 -7.04 -2.47
CA ASP A 64 5.07 -7.77 -2.47
C ASP A 64 6.29 -6.83 -2.42
N GLY A 65 7.35 -7.31 -1.84
CA GLY A 65 8.74 -6.98 -2.15
C GLY A 65 9.47 -5.97 -1.28
N MET A 66 10.79 -6.24 -1.11
CA MET A 66 11.74 -5.35 -0.44
C MET A 66 13.19 -5.63 -0.87
N ALA A 67 14.02 -4.58 -0.83
CA ALA A 67 15.47 -4.70 -1.01
C ALA A 67 16.23 -4.19 0.22
N VAL A 68 17.27 -4.90 0.60
CA VAL A 68 18.18 -4.54 1.71
C VAL A 68 19.58 -4.42 1.19
N VAL A 69 20.27 -3.33 1.53
CA VAL A 69 21.69 -3.12 1.25
C VAL A 69 22.47 -3.11 2.57
N LEU A 70 23.41 -4.02 2.68
CA LEU A 70 24.28 -4.15 3.83
C LEU A 70 25.67 -3.59 3.53
N TYR A 71 26.16 -2.70 4.38
CA TYR A 71 27.53 -2.20 4.38
C TYR A 71 28.29 -2.80 5.57
N TYR A 72 29.43 -3.43 5.31
CA TYR A 72 30.21 -4.06 6.35
C TYR A 72 31.72 -3.88 6.14
N LEU A 73 32.47 -3.97 7.23
CA LEU A 73 33.93 -4.08 7.22
C LEU A 73 34.26 -5.57 7.18
N SER A 74 35.04 -5.98 6.18
CA SER A 74 35.53 -7.35 6.06
C SER A 74 36.82 -7.59 6.86
N GLU A 75 37.17 -8.85 7.07
CA GLU A 75 38.39 -9.21 7.83
C GLU A 75 39.68 -8.65 7.23
N ASP A 76 39.72 -8.44 5.92
CA ASP A 76 40.84 -7.80 5.23
C ASP A 76 40.93 -6.27 5.45
N GLY A 77 40.02 -5.69 6.27
CA GLY A 77 39.97 -4.27 6.57
C GLY A 77 39.32 -3.41 5.47
N CYS A 78 38.71 -4.02 4.45
CA CYS A 78 38.08 -3.31 3.37
C CYS A 78 36.59 -3.07 3.61
N LEU A 79 36.10 -1.92 3.16
CA LEU A 79 34.65 -1.64 3.12
C LEU A 79 34.01 -2.45 1.99
N ARG A 80 32.99 -3.21 2.32
CA ARG A 80 32.22 -4.02 1.39
C ARG A 80 30.74 -3.69 1.47
N HIS A 81 30.00 -4.04 0.41
CA HIS A 81 28.54 -4.02 0.41
C HIS A 81 27.99 -5.32 -0.17
N ALA A 82 26.81 -5.68 0.28
CA ALA A 82 26.05 -6.81 -0.25
C ALA A 82 24.59 -6.44 -0.33
N GLU A 83 23.94 -6.82 -1.41
CA GLU A 83 22.51 -6.57 -1.63
C GLU A 83 21.73 -7.86 -1.47
N TYR A 84 20.66 -7.78 -0.69
CA TYR A 84 19.72 -8.88 -0.49
C TYR A 84 18.31 -8.45 -0.84
N LYS A 85 17.58 -9.36 -1.44
CA LYS A 85 16.12 -9.20 -1.64
C LYS A 85 15.44 -10.08 -0.61
N ILE A 86 14.66 -9.46 0.25
CA ILE A 86 13.81 -10.16 1.21
C ILE A 86 12.39 -10.12 0.66
N PRO A 87 11.93 -11.21 -0.01
CA PRO A 87 10.58 -11.25 -0.51
C PRO A 87 9.59 -11.38 0.66
N TYR A 88 8.53 -10.62 0.61
CA TYR A 88 7.39 -10.82 1.46
C TYR A 88 6.10 -10.63 0.66
N THR A 89 5.02 -11.23 1.13
CA THR A 89 3.71 -11.10 0.53
C THR A 89 2.70 -10.81 1.63
N LYS A 90 2.00 -9.68 1.50
CA LYS A 90 0.90 -9.32 2.39
C LYS A 90 -0.40 -9.29 1.63
N THR A 91 -1.36 -10.07 2.09
CA THR A 91 -2.74 -10.05 1.57
C THR A 91 -3.60 -9.17 2.46
N ILE A 92 -4.31 -8.24 1.85
CA ILE A 92 -5.26 -7.33 2.50
C ILE A 92 -6.64 -7.65 1.97
N GLU A 93 -7.60 -7.88 2.86
CA GLU A 93 -9.00 -8.11 2.50
C GLU A 93 -9.71 -6.79 2.27
N LEU A 94 -10.41 -6.70 1.15
CA LEU A 94 -11.21 -5.55 0.74
C LEU A 94 -12.65 -5.75 1.18
N ARG A 95 -13.40 -4.67 1.31
CA ARG A 95 -14.83 -4.73 1.68
C ARG A 95 -15.71 -5.27 0.57
N SER A 96 -15.30 -5.10 -0.66
CA SER A 96 -16.01 -5.54 -1.85
C SER A 96 -15.02 -5.80 -3.00
N SER A 97 -15.46 -6.51 -4.02
CA SER A 97 -14.68 -6.74 -5.23
C SER A 97 -14.84 -5.56 -6.19
N PRO A 98 -13.82 -4.72 -6.37
CA PRO A 98 -13.91 -3.56 -7.24
C PRO A 98 -13.89 -3.96 -8.72
N ALA A 99 -14.78 -3.40 -9.54
CA ALA A 99 -14.82 -3.66 -10.98
C ALA A 99 -13.65 -3.01 -11.74
N SER A 100 -13.25 -1.82 -11.32
CA SER A 100 -12.14 -1.04 -11.91
C SER A 100 -11.31 -0.43 -10.78
N PRO A 101 -10.41 -1.23 -10.15
CA PRO A 101 -9.67 -0.78 -8.98
C PRO A 101 -8.59 0.24 -9.35
N SER A 102 -8.58 1.36 -8.64
CA SER A 102 -7.43 2.26 -8.54
C SER A 102 -6.71 1.97 -7.22
N VAL A 103 -5.46 1.56 -7.31
CA VAL A 103 -4.67 1.10 -6.16
C VAL A 103 -3.51 2.06 -5.91
N HIS A 104 -3.42 2.56 -4.68
CA HIS A 104 -2.27 3.33 -4.21
C HIS A 104 -1.71 2.65 -2.97
N VAL A 105 -0.44 2.24 -3.05
CA VAL A 105 0.27 1.58 -1.95
C VAL A 105 1.55 2.34 -1.64
N THR A 106 1.73 2.66 -0.37
CA THR A 106 2.96 3.24 0.16
C THR A 106 3.51 2.31 1.23
N GLN A 107 4.81 2.09 1.20
CA GLN A 107 5.50 1.25 2.18
C GLN A 107 6.53 2.08 2.93
N SER A 108 6.61 1.87 4.24
CA SER A 108 7.62 2.49 5.10
C SER A 108 8.17 1.47 6.07
N ILE A 109 9.45 1.62 6.42
CA ILE A 109 10.08 0.78 7.44
C ILE A 109 9.77 1.37 8.81
N ASP A 110 9.18 0.57 9.69
CA ASP A 110 8.94 0.95 11.07
C ASP A 110 10.20 0.77 11.91
N TYR A 111 10.83 -0.39 11.77
CA TYR A 111 12.15 -0.67 12.33
C TYR A 111 12.82 -1.78 11.53
N PHE A 112 14.15 -1.79 11.55
CA PHE A 112 14.94 -2.87 10.96
C PHE A 112 16.25 -3.04 11.71
N ASN A 113 16.56 -4.28 12.10
CA ASN A 113 17.77 -4.66 12.78
C ASN A 113 18.47 -5.75 11.98
N CYS A 114 19.78 -5.59 11.81
CA CYS A 114 20.64 -6.55 11.17
C CYS A 114 21.83 -6.87 12.09
N ARG A 115 22.01 -8.14 12.40
CA ARG A 115 23.03 -8.62 13.31
C ARG A 115 23.82 -9.77 12.69
N ALA A 116 25.13 -9.72 12.80
CA ALA A 116 25.97 -10.86 12.47
C ALA A 116 25.93 -11.88 13.63
N VAL A 117 25.43 -13.06 13.34
CA VAL A 117 25.40 -14.21 14.27
C VAL A 117 26.72 -14.98 14.19
N SER A 118 27.34 -14.98 13.02
CA SER A 118 28.70 -15.48 12.75
C SER A 118 29.34 -14.61 11.67
N PRO A 119 30.67 -14.78 11.39
CA PRO A 119 31.31 -14.01 10.33
C PRO A 119 30.63 -14.08 8.96
N ARG A 120 29.79 -15.10 8.72
CA ARG A 120 29.13 -15.34 7.43
C ARG A 120 27.62 -15.40 7.53
N ARG A 121 27.03 -15.34 8.74
CA ARG A 121 25.59 -15.48 8.93
C ARG A 121 24.99 -14.23 9.56
N LEU A 122 23.97 -13.72 8.94
CA LEU A 122 23.23 -12.53 9.34
C LEU A 122 21.81 -12.91 9.75
N ASP A 123 21.38 -12.41 10.91
CA ASP A 123 19.98 -12.40 11.37
C ASP A 123 19.40 -11.00 11.12
N MET A 124 18.38 -10.93 10.29
CA MET A 124 17.71 -9.69 9.90
C MET A 124 16.26 -9.73 10.37
N ARG A 125 15.86 -8.73 11.16
CA ARG A 125 14.49 -8.63 11.70
C ARG A 125 13.98 -7.20 11.60
N GLY A 126 12.70 -7.08 11.25
CA GLY A 126 12.09 -5.77 11.13
C GLY A 126 10.60 -5.84 10.93
N ALA A 127 10.01 -4.68 10.66
CA ALA A 127 8.62 -4.55 10.25
C ALA A 127 8.46 -3.47 9.19
N VAL A 128 7.58 -3.74 8.25
CA VAL A 128 7.16 -2.81 7.20
C VAL A 128 5.72 -2.42 7.44
N SER A 129 5.45 -1.13 7.49
CA SER A 129 4.10 -0.58 7.46
C SER A 129 3.67 -0.39 6.01
N ILE A 130 2.57 -1.00 5.64
CA ILE A 130 1.97 -0.96 4.31
C ILE A 130 0.69 -0.14 4.42
N GLN A 131 0.71 1.07 3.86
CA GLN A 131 -0.48 1.90 3.71
C GLN A 131 -1.09 1.63 2.34
N ALA A 132 -2.32 1.14 2.30
CA ALA A 132 -3.01 0.84 1.07
C ALA A 132 -4.32 1.62 0.97
N ARG A 133 -4.58 2.14 -0.21
CA ARG A 133 -5.85 2.74 -0.59
C ARG A 133 -6.32 2.12 -1.89
N VAL A 134 -7.52 1.58 -1.88
CA VAL A 134 -8.18 1.02 -3.05
C VAL A 134 -9.50 1.73 -3.24
N SER A 135 -9.72 2.25 -4.43
CA SER A 135 -10.99 2.86 -4.82
C SER A 135 -11.50 2.24 -6.11
N SER A 136 -12.79 2.31 -6.32
CA SER A 136 -13.46 1.83 -7.51
C SER A 136 -14.45 2.85 -8.03
N LEU A 137 -14.61 2.94 -9.33
CA LEU A 137 -15.69 3.70 -9.95
C LEU A 137 -16.97 2.91 -9.79
N CYS A 138 -18.01 3.56 -9.25
CA CYS A 138 -19.37 3.03 -9.18
C CYS A 138 -20.37 4.04 -9.75
N GLU A 139 -21.49 3.54 -10.21
CA GLU A 139 -22.60 4.37 -10.69
C GLU A 139 -23.63 4.50 -9.57
N GLU A 140 -23.93 5.75 -9.21
CA GLU A 140 -24.92 6.09 -8.21
C GLU A 140 -26.06 6.86 -8.83
N GLN A 141 -27.30 6.57 -8.41
CA GLN A 141 -28.48 7.32 -8.81
C GLN A 141 -28.77 8.41 -7.79
N ILE A 142 -28.59 9.66 -8.20
CA ILE A 142 -28.94 10.82 -7.39
C ILE A 142 -30.26 11.42 -7.84
N VAL A 143 -31.04 11.95 -6.90
CA VAL A 143 -32.22 12.73 -7.20
C VAL A 143 -31.81 14.13 -7.61
N CYS A 144 -32.09 14.51 -8.86
CA CYS A 144 -31.74 15.81 -9.40
C CYS A 144 -32.94 16.75 -9.54
N GLY A 145 -34.14 16.24 -9.35
CA GLY A 145 -35.36 17.03 -9.39
C GLY A 145 -36.59 16.27 -8.90
N ALA A 146 -37.66 16.98 -8.67
CA ALA A 146 -38.93 16.40 -8.30
C ALA A 146 -40.08 17.23 -8.92
N ASP A 147 -41.07 16.55 -9.51
CA ASP A 147 -42.24 17.16 -10.05
C ASP A 147 -43.49 16.71 -9.24
N GLY A 148 -44.32 17.66 -8.84
CA GLY A 148 -45.56 17.37 -8.12
C GLY A 148 -46.55 18.51 -8.25
N ALA A 149 -47.82 18.17 -8.36
CA ALA A 149 -48.87 19.15 -8.52
C ALA A 149 -48.96 20.08 -7.28
N GLY A 150 -48.66 21.36 -7.48
CA GLY A 150 -48.86 22.42 -6.47
C GLY A 150 -47.69 22.66 -5.52
N MET A 151 -46.48 22.08 -5.77
CA MET A 151 -45.29 22.36 -5.00
C MET A 151 -44.29 23.23 -5.80
N GLN A 152 -43.77 24.27 -5.16
CA GLN A 152 -42.60 25.00 -5.64
C GLN A 152 -41.34 24.37 -5.02
N PHE A 153 -40.48 23.85 -5.86
CA PHE A 153 -39.17 23.32 -5.43
C PHE A 153 -38.12 24.42 -5.52
N CYS A 154 -37.42 24.67 -4.43
CA CYS A 154 -36.20 25.48 -4.43
C CYS A 154 -35.00 24.55 -4.55
N SER A 155 -34.25 24.63 -5.64
CA SER A 155 -33.02 23.88 -5.80
C SER A 155 -31.81 24.83 -5.63
N ASP A 156 -31.05 24.63 -4.60
CA ASP A 156 -29.72 25.25 -4.48
C ASP A 156 -28.70 24.39 -5.22
N ARG A 157 -28.14 24.93 -6.30
CA ARG A 157 -27.06 24.28 -7.05
C ARG A 157 -25.72 24.68 -6.44
N ALA A 158 -25.06 23.74 -5.76
CA ALA A 158 -23.68 23.93 -5.37
C ALA A 158 -22.78 23.70 -6.59
N GLU A 159 -22.20 24.77 -7.15
CA GLU A 159 -21.34 24.70 -8.35
C GLU A 159 -19.90 24.26 -8.05
N ASN A 160 -19.50 24.08 -6.81
CA ASN A 160 -18.12 23.71 -6.43
C ASN A 160 -18.11 22.50 -5.50
N ILE A 161 -18.27 21.33 -6.07
CA ILE A 161 -17.82 20.11 -5.39
C ILE A 161 -16.32 20.01 -5.63
N CYS A 162 -15.53 20.71 -4.81
CA CYS A 162 -14.10 20.46 -4.75
C CYS A 162 -13.87 19.11 -4.11
N TYR A 163 -13.64 18.10 -4.93
CA TYR A 163 -12.94 16.93 -4.43
C TYR A 163 -11.53 17.39 -4.09
N ASN A 164 -11.24 17.53 -2.82
CA ASN A 164 -9.87 17.61 -2.38
C ASN A 164 -9.21 16.31 -2.77
N ALA A 165 -8.63 16.30 -3.96
CA ALA A 165 -7.63 15.32 -4.31
C ALA A 165 -6.55 15.43 -3.22
N LEU A 166 -6.46 14.42 -2.49
CA LEU A 166 -5.58 14.17 -1.37
C LEU A 166 -4.17 14.67 -1.62
N LYS A 167 -3.71 15.42 -0.67
CA LYS A 167 -2.27 15.60 -0.44
C LYS A 167 -1.70 14.35 0.18
#